data_e2fc63d9f58f66cedc518b42fc8257da
#
_entry.id   e2fc63d9f58f66cedc518b42fc8257da
#
_cell.length_a   1.000
_cell.length_b   1.000
_cell.length_c   1.000
_cell.angle_alpha   90.00
_cell.angle_beta   90.00
_cell.angle_gamma   90.00
#
_symmetry.space_group_name_H-M   'P 1'
#
loop_
_entity.id
_entity.type
_entity.pdbx_description
1 polymer ?
#
loop_
_entity_poly.entity_id
_entity_poly.type
_entity_poly.pdbx_seq_one_letter_code
_entity_poly.pdbx_strand_id
1 'polypeptide(L)'
;MKFVYGKQDFKTLERGQENCYLLTNGLGGFSSETVIGSAARNDHAFFMACTKAPNHRYHMIHRLRERLVTAEGAEYLSSQEFADGKEPEDGYLRLSSFQFEDCPVWMYHTAGVEVRKTAAMKQGENTIAVRYEIQNHRREACTLEVVPFLQFVKKGDDLDMDQAFSCSDGRVSSAGLDLYFSTDGIVTAFKPVYETYYYAYDACDGRRETGKALANHGISLTAGAGVCSSLEIVYSLEPVTETAEAILEGAVRYRRELERQAGFQSEAASMLAKSAAQFIARRETTGGDTILAGYPFFEDWGRDTMIALGGCALATGRFETVKSILRTFLKAEKNGLMPNLFPEGGSEPMYNTVDAALLFINSVYLYFERTNDISFVRECYPVMEHIVRRYEEGTDFGIHMDEDGLIAAGQGFDQVTWMDVRIGDILPTPRHGKPV
;
A
#
# COMPACT_ATOMS: atom_id res chain seq x y z
N MET A 1 19.00 4.38 9.52
CA MET A 1 18.86 5.49 8.50
C MET A 1 17.44 6.01 8.55
N LYS A 2 17.27 7.33 8.41
CA LYS A 2 15.99 8.00 8.47
C LYS A 2 15.82 8.86 7.22
N PHE A 3 14.70 8.73 6.52
CA PHE A 3 14.34 9.66 5.46
C PHE A 3 13.83 10.95 6.06
N VAL A 4 14.28 12.09 5.55
CA VAL A 4 13.88 13.41 6.03
C VAL A 4 13.64 14.32 4.84
N TYR A 5 12.43 14.88 4.78
CA TYR A 5 12.07 15.97 3.88
C TYR A 5 11.85 17.23 4.71
N GLY A 6 12.34 18.35 4.25
CA GLY A 6 12.24 19.63 4.94
C GLY A 6 11.49 20.68 4.13
N LYS A 7 11.46 21.92 4.62
CA LYS A 7 10.77 23.04 3.97
C LYS A 7 11.10 23.22 2.49
N GLN A 8 12.31 22.84 2.06
CA GLN A 8 12.73 22.96 0.67
C GLN A 8 11.95 22.03 -0.27
N ASP A 9 11.48 20.91 0.28
CA ASP A 9 10.74 19.88 -0.45
C ASP A 9 9.23 20.18 -0.54
N PHE A 10 8.74 21.20 0.20
CA PHE A 10 7.33 21.57 0.30
C PHE A 10 7.07 23.02 -0.10
N LYS A 11 7.89 23.62 -0.97
CA LYS A 11 7.76 25.05 -1.35
C LYS A 11 6.46 25.39 -2.06
N THR A 12 5.94 24.46 -2.84
CA THR A 12 4.68 24.56 -3.57
C THR A 12 3.89 23.27 -3.37
N LEU A 13 2.59 23.34 -3.63
CA LEU A 13 1.72 22.17 -3.60
C LEU A 13 2.24 21.08 -4.55
N GLU A 14 2.54 21.43 -5.79
CA GLU A 14 3.08 20.53 -6.81
C GLU A 14 4.38 19.84 -6.32
N ARG A 15 5.35 20.60 -5.79
CA ARG A 15 6.60 20.06 -5.29
C ARG A 15 6.37 19.11 -4.09
N GLY A 16 5.43 19.44 -3.20
CA GLY A 16 5.07 18.59 -2.06
C GLY A 16 4.39 17.28 -2.46
N GLN A 17 3.72 17.24 -3.61
CA GLN A 17 3.07 16.06 -4.14
C GLN A 17 4.02 15.05 -4.79
N GLU A 18 5.27 15.41 -5.10
CA GLU A 18 6.22 14.50 -5.77
C GLU A 18 6.60 13.27 -4.92
N ASN A 19 6.47 13.32 -3.62
CA ASN A 19 6.87 12.25 -2.71
C ASN A 19 5.69 11.69 -1.93
N CYS A 20 5.62 10.36 -1.87
CA CYS A 20 4.61 9.63 -1.12
C CYS A 20 5.25 8.77 -0.03
N TYR A 21 4.49 8.46 1.01
CA TYR A 21 4.84 7.41 1.96
C TYR A 21 4.04 6.15 1.68
N LEU A 22 4.49 5.02 2.24
CA LEU A 22 3.79 3.75 2.19
C LEU A 22 3.85 3.06 3.55
N LEU A 23 2.68 2.68 4.07
CA LEU A 23 2.50 1.73 5.15
C LEU A 23 1.68 0.55 4.64
N THR A 24 1.99 -0.66 5.11
CA THR A 24 1.25 -1.87 4.73
C THR A 24 0.99 -2.74 5.95
N ASN A 25 -0.05 -3.59 5.87
CA ASN A 25 -0.45 -4.46 6.96
C ASN A 25 -0.11 -5.95 6.74
N GLY A 26 0.55 -6.31 5.64
CA GLY A 26 0.82 -7.71 5.30
C GLY A 26 -0.39 -8.50 4.80
N LEU A 27 -1.54 -7.86 4.62
CA LEU A 27 -2.76 -8.45 4.03
C LEU A 27 -3.07 -7.89 2.64
N GLY A 28 -2.25 -6.96 2.13
CA GLY A 28 -2.52 -6.20 0.92
C GLY A 28 -3.20 -4.85 1.15
N GLY A 29 -3.66 -4.58 2.37
CA GLY A 29 -4.10 -3.25 2.79
C GLY A 29 -2.92 -2.29 2.95
N PHE A 30 -3.17 -1.00 2.75
CA PHE A 30 -2.10 0.01 2.80
C PHE A 30 -2.62 1.40 3.20
N SER A 31 -1.68 2.27 3.58
CA SER A 31 -1.85 3.71 3.64
C SER A 31 -0.76 4.34 2.77
N SER A 32 -1.17 5.13 1.80
CA SER A 32 -0.25 5.83 0.89
C SER A 32 -0.91 7.11 0.39
N GLU A 33 -0.29 8.22 0.72
CA GLU A 33 -0.63 9.56 0.26
C GLU A 33 0.67 10.33 0.01
N THR A 34 0.58 11.53 -0.52
CA THR A 34 1.74 12.40 -0.59
C THR A 34 2.22 12.81 0.80
N VAL A 35 3.48 13.15 0.93
CA VAL A 35 4.05 13.56 2.24
C VAL A 35 3.41 14.85 2.79
N ILE A 36 2.70 15.62 1.98
CA ILE A 36 1.96 16.81 2.41
C ILE A 36 0.49 16.52 2.76
N GLY A 37 0.07 15.25 2.79
CA GLY A 37 -1.30 14.83 3.14
C GLY A 37 -2.33 15.14 2.06
N SER A 38 -1.95 15.11 0.78
CA SER A 38 -2.83 15.30 -0.37
C SER A 38 -2.96 14.00 -1.17
N ALA A 39 -4.16 13.72 -1.65
CA ALA A 39 -4.41 12.70 -2.63
C ALA A 39 -4.15 13.26 -4.04
N ALA A 40 -3.04 12.87 -4.67
CA ALA A 40 -2.68 13.25 -6.04
C ALA A 40 -2.98 12.13 -7.06
N ARG A 41 -3.57 11.01 -6.59
CA ARG A 41 -4.05 9.87 -7.37
C ARG A 41 -5.34 9.33 -6.77
N ASN A 42 -6.20 8.75 -7.61
CA ASN A 42 -7.41 8.06 -7.15
C ASN A 42 -7.09 6.90 -6.19
N ASP A 43 -5.97 6.21 -6.41
CA ASP A 43 -5.54 5.08 -5.59
C ASP A 43 -4.79 5.50 -4.30
N HIS A 44 -4.57 6.80 -4.05
CA HIS A 44 -4.08 7.26 -2.76
C HIS A 44 -5.16 7.09 -1.70
N ALA A 45 -4.77 6.61 -0.53
CA ALA A 45 -5.66 6.44 0.60
C ALA A 45 -4.92 6.62 1.92
N PHE A 46 -5.55 7.31 2.88
CA PHE A 46 -5.12 7.20 4.27
C PHE A 46 -5.37 5.78 4.79
N PHE A 47 -6.49 5.13 4.37
CA PHE A 47 -6.76 3.74 4.72
C PHE A 47 -7.42 2.97 3.58
N MET A 48 -6.62 2.14 2.91
CA MET A 48 -7.07 1.10 1.99
C MET A 48 -7.07 -0.22 2.76
N ALA A 49 -8.23 -0.82 3.00
CA ALA A 49 -8.36 -2.10 3.65
C ALA A 49 -8.35 -3.26 2.64
N CYS A 50 -7.99 -4.46 3.06
CA CYS A 50 -8.05 -5.66 2.22
C CYS A 50 -8.94 -6.71 2.90
N THR A 51 -10.14 -6.89 2.40
CA THR A 51 -11.14 -7.80 2.99
C THR A 51 -10.89 -9.28 2.66
N LYS A 52 -10.14 -9.56 1.59
CA LYS A 52 -9.65 -10.90 1.24
C LYS A 52 -8.24 -10.78 0.65
N ALA A 53 -7.27 -11.20 1.44
CA ALA A 53 -5.84 -10.99 1.14
C ALA A 53 -5.36 -11.76 -0.10
N PRO A 54 -4.53 -11.13 -0.97
CA PRO A 54 -4.00 -9.77 -0.85
C PRO A 54 -4.67 -8.74 -1.74
N ASN A 55 -5.62 -9.10 -2.60
CA ASN A 55 -6.04 -8.28 -3.74
C ASN A 55 -7.44 -7.70 -3.62
N HIS A 56 -8.29 -8.16 -2.69
CA HIS A 56 -9.66 -7.65 -2.54
C HIS A 56 -9.68 -6.38 -1.68
N ARG A 57 -9.31 -5.27 -2.29
CA ARG A 57 -9.05 -3.99 -1.61
C ARG A 57 -10.24 -3.06 -1.69
N TYR A 58 -10.51 -2.37 -0.56
CA TYR A 58 -11.56 -1.36 -0.43
C TYR A 58 -10.99 -0.04 0.09
N HIS A 59 -11.35 1.03 -0.57
CA HIS A 59 -11.02 2.40 -0.21
C HIS A 59 -11.93 2.85 0.93
N MET A 60 -11.42 2.83 2.17
CA MET A 60 -12.21 3.17 3.36
C MET A 60 -12.12 4.66 3.67
N ILE A 61 -10.92 5.18 3.89
CA ILE A 61 -10.65 6.59 4.15
C ILE A 61 -9.72 7.11 3.07
N HIS A 62 -10.23 8.04 2.26
CA HIS A 62 -9.46 8.63 1.18
C HIS A 62 -8.34 9.53 1.72
N ARG A 63 -8.69 10.47 2.61
CA ARG A 63 -7.75 11.38 3.27
C ARG A 63 -8.29 11.82 4.64
N LEU A 64 -7.39 12.36 5.46
CA LEU A 64 -7.75 13.14 6.64
C LEU A 64 -7.61 14.63 6.32
N ARG A 65 -8.69 15.41 6.49
CA ARG A 65 -8.59 16.86 6.51
C ARG A 65 -8.29 17.30 7.94
N GLU A 66 -7.18 17.98 8.11
CA GLU A 66 -6.65 18.40 9.39
C GLU A 66 -6.57 19.91 9.46
N ARG A 67 -7.12 20.50 10.52
CA ARG A 67 -7.11 21.96 10.73
C ARG A 67 -6.75 22.29 12.17
N LEU A 68 -5.97 23.35 12.35
CA LEU A 68 -5.74 23.97 13.64
C LEU A 68 -6.62 25.23 13.72
N VAL A 69 -7.51 25.26 14.69
CA VAL A 69 -8.44 26.37 14.93
C VAL A 69 -7.95 27.17 16.15
N THR A 70 -7.80 28.48 15.97
CA THR A 70 -7.41 29.44 17.00
C THR A 70 -8.38 30.61 17.02
N ALA A 71 -8.21 31.56 17.93
CA ALA A 71 -9.03 32.79 17.95
C ALA A 71 -8.86 33.64 16.69
N GLU A 72 -7.72 33.54 15.98
CA GLU A 72 -7.44 34.28 14.74
C GLU A 72 -8.02 33.61 13.51
N GLY A 73 -8.45 32.35 13.58
CA GLY A 73 -9.00 31.60 12.48
C GLY A 73 -8.58 30.15 12.44
N ALA A 74 -8.87 29.47 11.33
CA ALA A 74 -8.52 28.08 11.09
C ALA A 74 -7.47 27.98 10.00
N GLU A 75 -6.43 27.17 10.23
CA GLU A 75 -5.36 26.89 9.29
C GLU A 75 -5.31 25.39 8.97
N TYR A 76 -5.14 25.06 7.69
CA TYR A 76 -4.98 23.67 7.27
C TYR A 76 -3.59 23.14 7.62
N LEU A 77 -3.55 21.89 8.10
CA LEU A 77 -2.32 21.08 8.22
C LEU A 77 -2.21 20.08 7.06
N SER A 78 -3.34 19.60 6.53
CA SER A 78 -3.42 18.82 5.30
C SER A 78 -3.43 19.71 4.06
N SER A 79 -3.08 19.13 2.92
CA SER A 79 -3.12 19.82 1.61
C SER A 79 -4.02 19.05 0.65
N GLN A 80 -4.68 19.76 -0.30
CA GLN A 80 -5.48 19.11 -1.34
C GLN A 80 -5.84 20.08 -2.46
N GLU A 81 -5.90 19.54 -3.68
CA GLU A 81 -6.47 20.22 -4.86
C GLU A 81 -7.89 19.72 -5.13
N PHE A 82 -8.74 20.60 -5.61
CA PHE A 82 -10.16 20.32 -5.86
C PHE A 82 -10.51 20.58 -7.33
N ALA A 83 -11.43 19.75 -7.86
CA ALA A 83 -11.88 19.86 -9.25
C ALA A 83 -13.10 20.80 -9.41
N ASP A 84 -13.74 21.21 -8.32
CA ASP A 84 -14.95 22.03 -8.31
C ASP A 84 -14.68 23.55 -8.23
N GLY A 85 -13.43 23.98 -8.40
CA GLY A 85 -13.01 25.38 -8.33
C GLY A 85 -12.83 25.91 -6.90
N LYS A 86 -12.91 25.07 -5.89
CA LYS A 86 -12.55 25.40 -4.51
C LYS A 86 -11.06 25.70 -4.41
N GLU A 87 -10.69 26.70 -3.60
CA GLU A 87 -9.29 27.01 -3.33
C GLU A 87 -8.59 25.80 -2.71
N PRO A 88 -7.36 25.49 -3.14
CA PRO A 88 -6.57 24.40 -2.58
C PRO A 88 -6.31 24.57 -1.08
N GLU A 89 -6.29 23.48 -0.35
CA GLU A 89 -5.78 23.46 1.02
C GLU A 89 -4.25 23.57 1.02
N ASP A 90 -3.71 24.44 1.84
CA ASP A 90 -2.33 24.90 1.82
C ASP A 90 -1.48 24.41 3.01
N GLY A 91 -1.83 23.28 3.61
CA GLY A 91 -1.16 22.71 4.79
C GLY A 91 0.35 22.50 4.62
N TYR A 92 0.83 22.31 3.38
CA TYR A 92 2.27 22.21 3.07
C TYR A 92 3.05 23.46 3.53
N LEU A 93 2.41 24.61 3.63
CA LEU A 93 3.03 25.82 4.15
C LEU A 93 3.33 25.75 5.66
N ARG A 94 2.63 24.90 6.42
CA ARG A 94 2.78 24.70 7.86
C ARG A 94 3.65 23.50 8.18
N LEU A 95 3.80 22.56 7.24
CA LEU A 95 4.66 21.39 7.39
C LEU A 95 6.13 21.84 7.44
N SER A 96 6.80 21.57 8.56
CA SER A 96 8.22 21.90 8.75
C SER A 96 9.15 20.76 8.37
N SER A 97 8.73 19.51 8.63
CA SER A 97 9.45 18.32 8.21
C SER A 97 8.53 17.10 8.13
N PHE A 98 8.87 16.20 7.22
CA PHE A 98 8.39 14.82 7.21
C PHE A 98 9.58 13.90 7.43
N GLN A 99 9.40 12.88 8.27
CA GLN A 99 10.46 11.94 8.60
C GLN A 99 9.89 10.52 8.56
N PHE A 100 10.69 9.56 8.06
CA PHE A 100 10.31 8.15 8.08
C PHE A 100 11.52 7.27 8.43
N GLU A 101 11.43 6.58 9.54
CA GLU A 101 12.37 5.55 9.97
C GLU A 101 11.62 4.23 10.25
N ASP A 102 10.88 4.17 11.34
CA ASP A 102 10.00 3.04 11.67
C ASP A 102 8.53 3.37 11.42
N CYS A 103 8.13 4.63 11.65
CA CYS A 103 6.83 5.18 11.31
C CYS A 103 6.99 6.54 10.64
N PRO A 104 6.07 6.96 9.77
CA PRO A 104 6.04 8.32 9.26
C PRO A 104 5.67 9.30 10.36
N VAL A 105 6.37 10.43 10.40
CA VAL A 105 6.19 11.52 11.37
C VAL A 105 6.15 12.84 10.61
N TRP A 106 5.08 13.59 10.80
CA TRP A 106 4.91 14.95 10.28
C TRP A 106 5.06 15.95 11.42
N MET A 107 5.81 17.02 11.20
CA MET A 107 5.98 18.14 12.12
C MET A 107 5.41 19.40 11.51
N TYR A 108 4.39 19.97 12.12
CA TYR A 108 3.78 21.22 11.70
C TYR A 108 4.09 22.32 12.72
N HIS A 109 4.31 23.54 12.20
CA HIS A 109 4.47 24.73 13.02
C HIS A 109 3.61 25.83 12.46
N THR A 110 2.65 26.28 13.24
CA THR A 110 1.76 27.38 12.83
C THR A 110 1.15 28.07 14.05
N ALA A 111 0.91 29.38 13.94
CA ALA A 111 0.20 30.19 14.93
C ALA A 111 0.69 29.99 16.40
N GLY A 112 1.98 29.71 16.61
CA GLY A 112 2.54 29.45 17.94
C GLY A 112 2.17 28.07 18.54
N VAL A 113 1.81 27.11 17.67
CA VAL A 113 1.51 25.72 18.03
C VAL A 113 2.41 24.80 17.22
N GLU A 114 2.93 23.75 17.87
CA GLU A 114 3.59 22.65 17.21
C GLU A 114 2.66 21.43 17.23
N VAL A 115 2.51 20.78 16.08
CA VAL A 115 1.74 19.53 15.97
C VAL A 115 2.62 18.46 15.36
N ARG A 116 2.81 17.37 16.13
CA ARG A 116 3.45 16.15 15.65
C ARG A 116 2.40 15.09 15.35
N LYS A 117 2.29 14.67 14.10
CA LYS A 117 1.46 13.56 13.66
C LYS A 117 2.33 12.31 13.46
N THR A 118 1.87 11.16 13.90
CA THR A 118 2.52 9.85 13.66
C THR A 118 1.44 8.85 13.28
N ALA A 119 1.68 8.00 12.28
CA ALA A 119 0.73 6.99 11.84
C ALA A 119 1.38 5.60 11.71
N ALA A 120 0.59 4.54 11.89
CA ALA A 120 1.01 3.17 11.65
C ALA A 120 -0.17 2.27 11.29
N MET A 121 0.09 1.24 10.47
CA MET A 121 -0.81 0.12 10.28
C MET A 121 -0.40 -1.07 11.17
N LYS A 122 -1.40 -1.76 11.71
CA LYS A 122 -1.18 -2.99 12.50
C LYS A 122 -0.90 -4.15 11.55
N GLN A 123 0.20 -4.87 11.79
CA GLN A 123 0.57 -6.02 10.96
C GLN A 123 -0.43 -7.17 11.17
N GLY A 124 -0.92 -7.71 10.06
CA GLY A 124 -1.87 -8.85 10.05
C GLY A 124 -3.34 -8.46 10.29
N GLU A 125 -3.66 -7.17 10.40
CA GLU A 125 -5.02 -6.67 10.61
C GLU A 125 -5.34 -5.46 9.72
N ASN A 126 -6.62 -5.29 9.38
CA ASN A 126 -7.09 -4.08 8.69
C ASN A 126 -7.35 -2.96 9.70
N THR A 127 -6.28 -2.47 10.29
CA THR A 127 -6.30 -1.45 11.35
C THR A 127 -5.21 -0.42 11.10
N ILE A 128 -5.57 0.85 11.19
CA ILE A 128 -4.64 1.99 11.12
C ILE A 128 -4.83 2.89 12.34
N ALA A 129 -3.72 3.37 12.88
CA ALA A 129 -3.69 4.32 13.99
C ALA A 129 -3.01 5.61 13.58
N VAL A 130 -3.49 6.72 14.10
CA VAL A 130 -2.83 8.03 14.02
C VAL A 130 -2.86 8.70 15.40
N ARG A 131 -1.72 9.30 15.78
CA ARG A 131 -1.57 10.05 17.02
C ARG A 131 -1.03 11.44 16.70
N TYR A 132 -1.65 12.44 17.32
CA TYR A 132 -1.23 13.83 17.29
C TYR A 132 -0.76 14.24 18.66
N GLU A 133 0.42 14.84 18.73
CA GLU A 133 0.95 15.50 19.93
C GLU A 133 0.96 17.00 19.64
N ILE A 134 0.25 17.78 20.47
CA ILE A 134 0.01 19.20 20.25
C ILE A 134 0.69 19.96 21.38
N GLN A 135 1.68 20.76 21.04
CA GLN A 135 2.32 21.68 22.00
C GLN A 135 1.83 23.10 21.73
N ASN A 136 0.94 23.57 22.58
CA ASN A 136 0.38 24.91 22.48
C ASN A 136 1.24 25.92 23.27
N HIS A 137 2.01 26.75 22.58
CA HIS A 137 2.83 27.82 23.19
C HIS A 137 2.06 29.15 23.34
N ARG A 138 0.79 29.17 22.96
CA ARG A 138 -0.07 30.36 23.03
C ARG A 138 -0.55 30.63 24.46
N ARG A 139 -1.06 31.84 24.65
CA ARG A 139 -1.76 32.24 25.89
C ARG A 139 -3.25 31.85 25.88
N GLU A 140 -3.75 31.33 24.78
CA GLU A 140 -5.14 30.94 24.54
C GLU A 140 -5.18 29.47 24.10
N ALA A 141 -6.34 28.84 24.26
CA ALA A 141 -6.55 27.48 23.77
C ALA A 141 -6.56 27.44 22.24
N CYS A 142 -6.21 26.29 21.67
CA CYS A 142 -6.37 25.97 20.27
C CYS A 142 -7.06 24.61 20.13
N THR A 143 -7.71 24.36 18.99
CA THR A 143 -8.40 23.11 18.73
C THR A 143 -7.85 22.47 17.45
N LEU A 144 -7.39 21.22 17.56
CA LEU A 144 -7.13 20.39 16.38
C LEU A 144 -8.43 19.73 15.95
N GLU A 145 -8.79 19.85 14.69
CA GLU A 145 -9.91 19.18 14.04
C GLU A 145 -9.39 18.20 12.98
N VAL A 146 -9.87 16.96 13.05
CA VAL A 146 -9.55 15.88 12.09
C VAL A 146 -10.84 15.36 11.50
N VAL A 147 -11.00 15.45 10.18
CA VAL A 147 -12.20 15.02 9.46
C VAL A 147 -11.82 13.95 8.44
N PRO A 148 -12.25 12.69 8.62
CA PRO A 148 -12.02 11.63 7.64
C PRO A 148 -12.97 11.80 6.45
N PHE A 149 -12.43 11.74 5.24
CA PHE A 149 -13.19 11.66 4.00
C PHE A 149 -13.25 10.20 3.52
N LEU A 150 -14.45 9.67 3.42
CA LEU A 150 -14.78 8.26 3.28
C LEU A 150 -15.24 7.94 1.85
N GLN A 151 -14.99 6.71 1.39
CA GLN A 151 -15.48 6.21 0.11
C GLN A 151 -16.24 4.88 0.22
N PHE A 152 -15.70 3.86 0.89
CA PHE A 152 -16.28 2.50 0.99
C PHE A 152 -16.57 1.88 -0.39
N VAL A 153 -15.62 2.03 -1.30
CA VAL A 153 -15.67 1.49 -2.66
C VAL A 153 -14.50 0.55 -2.93
N LYS A 154 -14.61 -0.30 -3.93
CA LYS A 154 -13.46 -1.11 -4.38
C LYS A 154 -12.35 -0.20 -4.90
N LYS A 155 -11.11 -0.65 -4.73
CA LYS A 155 -9.94 0.03 -5.32
C LYS A 155 -10.19 0.28 -6.81
N GLY A 156 -9.94 1.52 -7.25
CA GLY A 156 -10.14 1.95 -8.63
C GLY A 156 -11.53 2.53 -8.93
N ASP A 157 -12.54 2.24 -8.12
CA ASP A 157 -13.87 2.82 -8.26
C ASP A 157 -13.95 4.25 -7.71
N ASP A 158 -15.05 4.94 -7.96
CA ASP A 158 -15.37 6.26 -7.37
C ASP A 158 -16.62 6.17 -6.49
N LEU A 159 -16.77 7.10 -5.57
CA LEU A 159 -17.92 7.20 -4.70
C LEU A 159 -19.20 7.51 -5.52
N ASP A 160 -20.22 6.67 -5.37
CA ASP A 160 -21.56 6.96 -5.83
C ASP A 160 -22.23 7.96 -4.88
N MET A 161 -22.77 9.05 -5.42
CA MET A 161 -23.43 10.12 -4.63
C MET A 161 -24.71 9.64 -3.93
N ASP A 162 -25.32 8.55 -4.40
CA ASP A 162 -26.50 7.94 -3.80
C ASP A 162 -26.14 6.90 -2.71
N GLN A 163 -24.86 6.63 -2.50
CA GLN A 163 -24.39 5.70 -1.48
C GLN A 163 -24.71 6.23 -0.08
N ALA A 164 -25.46 5.44 0.68
CA ALA A 164 -25.86 5.80 2.05
C ALA A 164 -24.74 5.50 3.05
N PHE A 165 -24.51 6.45 3.96
CA PHE A 165 -23.60 6.33 5.09
C PHE A 165 -24.34 6.55 6.40
N SER A 166 -24.08 5.71 7.40
CA SER A 166 -24.50 5.93 8.78
C SER A 166 -23.27 6.04 9.69
N CYS A 167 -23.37 6.87 10.73
CA CYS A 167 -22.31 7.02 11.74
C CYS A 167 -22.96 7.00 13.12
N SER A 168 -22.61 6.01 13.95
CA SER A 168 -23.09 5.89 15.34
C SER A 168 -22.15 5.00 16.15
N ASP A 169 -22.03 5.27 17.43
CA ASP A 169 -21.36 4.41 18.42
C ASP A 169 -19.94 3.96 18.01
N GLY A 170 -19.14 4.89 17.48
CA GLY A 170 -17.76 4.58 17.06
C GLY A 170 -17.68 3.72 15.80
N ARG A 171 -18.73 3.75 14.96
CA ARG A 171 -18.77 2.96 13.72
C ARG A 171 -19.39 3.78 12.58
N VAL A 172 -18.80 3.67 11.41
CA VAL A 172 -19.39 4.11 10.13
C VAL A 172 -19.72 2.88 9.30
N SER A 173 -20.94 2.83 8.76
CA SER A 173 -21.39 1.72 7.91
C SER A 173 -21.84 2.26 6.56
N SER A 174 -21.43 1.58 5.48
CA SER A 174 -21.82 1.86 4.10
C SER A 174 -21.52 0.66 3.20
N ALA A 175 -22.25 0.47 2.12
CA ALA A 175 -22.04 -0.57 1.09
C ALA A 175 -21.79 -1.99 1.66
N GLY A 176 -22.38 -2.32 2.81
CA GLY A 176 -22.21 -3.63 3.48
C GLY A 176 -20.89 -3.80 4.22
N LEU A 177 -20.12 -2.72 4.40
CA LEU A 177 -18.88 -2.68 5.17
C LEU A 177 -19.06 -1.81 6.42
N ASP A 178 -18.36 -2.20 7.48
CA ASP A 178 -18.25 -1.43 8.72
C ASP A 178 -16.82 -0.94 8.92
N LEU A 179 -16.66 0.32 9.30
CA LEU A 179 -15.43 0.91 9.77
C LEU A 179 -15.62 1.33 11.22
N TYR A 180 -15.01 0.59 12.12
CA TYR A 180 -14.98 0.92 13.54
C TYR A 180 -13.91 1.98 13.80
N PHE A 181 -14.15 2.86 14.76
CA PHE A 181 -13.13 3.79 15.22
C PHE A 181 -13.20 4.02 16.73
N SER A 182 -12.04 4.30 17.31
CA SER A 182 -11.88 4.68 18.71
C SER A 182 -11.01 5.93 18.80
N THR A 183 -11.35 6.83 19.71
CA THR A 183 -10.61 8.08 19.95
C THR A 183 -10.82 8.57 21.37
N ASP A 184 -9.86 9.29 21.90
CA ASP A 184 -9.95 10.08 23.14
C ASP A 184 -10.41 11.52 22.89
N GLY A 185 -10.63 11.90 21.60
CA GLY A 185 -11.16 13.18 21.19
C GLY A 185 -12.69 13.25 21.22
N ILE A 186 -13.22 14.44 20.97
CA ILE A 186 -14.67 14.70 20.87
C ILE A 186 -15.14 14.39 19.45
N VAL A 187 -16.06 13.44 19.30
CA VAL A 187 -16.68 13.11 18.03
C VAL A 187 -17.90 13.98 17.80
N THR A 188 -17.95 14.65 16.65
CA THR A 188 -19.11 15.47 16.25
C THR A 188 -19.64 14.99 14.91
N ALA A 189 -20.84 14.46 14.89
CA ALA A 189 -21.55 14.11 13.66
C ALA A 189 -22.15 15.36 13.00
N PHE A 190 -22.17 15.40 11.67
CA PHE A 190 -22.76 16.47 10.88
C PHE A 190 -23.41 15.94 9.60
N LYS A 191 -24.16 16.78 8.92
CA LYS A 191 -24.74 16.42 7.62
C LYS A 191 -23.62 16.10 6.63
N PRO A 192 -23.78 15.06 5.81
CA PRO A 192 -22.76 14.69 4.82
C PRO A 192 -22.27 15.87 3.98
N VAL A 193 -20.96 15.99 3.88
CA VAL A 193 -20.27 16.97 3.04
C VAL A 193 -19.45 16.19 2.01
N TYR A 194 -19.64 16.52 0.75
CA TYR A 194 -18.89 15.90 -0.36
C TYR A 194 -17.81 16.84 -0.82
N GLU A 195 -16.67 16.28 -1.20
CA GLU A 195 -15.59 16.97 -1.89
C GLU A 195 -15.27 16.26 -3.19
N THR A 196 -14.94 17.04 -4.23
CA THR A 196 -14.47 16.53 -5.52
C THR A 196 -13.00 16.91 -5.69
N TYR A 197 -12.15 15.92 -5.67
CA TYR A 197 -10.70 16.08 -5.73
C TYR A 197 -10.20 16.13 -7.16
N TYR A 198 -9.10 16.86 -7.38
CA TYR A 198 -8.29 16.77 -8.58
C TYR A 198 -7.04 15.96 -8.30
N TYR A 199 -6.74 14.99 -9.20
CA TYR A 199 -5.62 14.08 -9.09
C TYR A 199 -4.55 14.40 -10.13
N ALA A 200 -3.60 15.25 -9.76
CA ALA A 200 -2.59 15.79 -10.68
C ALA A 200 -1.76 14.71 -11.39
N TYR A 201 -1.38 13.63 -10.69
CA TYR A 201 -0.60 12.56 -11.29
C TYR A 201 -1.43 11.61 -12.16
N ASP A 202 -2.68 11.38 -11.84
CA ASP A 202 -3.57 10.60 -12.72
C ASP A 202 -3.90 11.37 -14.00
N ALA A 203 -4.06 12.70 -13.91
CA ALA A 203 -4.20 13.57 -15.08
C ALA A 203 -2.97 13.48 -16.00
N CYS A 204 -1.75 13.53 -15.43
CA CYS A 204 -0.51 13.39 -16.20
C CYS A 204 -0.39 12.01 -16.88
N ASP A 205 -0.89 10.96 -16.23
CA ASP A 205 -0.86 9.58 -16.74
C ASP A 205 -2.03 9.27 -17.70
N GLY A 206 -2.93 10.22 -17.97
CA GLY A 206 -4.13 10.03 -18.78
C GLY A 206 -5.16 9.09 -18.13
N ARG A 207 -5.16 9.00 -16.81
CA ARG A 207 -6.12 8.25 -16.00
C ARG A 207 -7.28 9.16 -15.56
N ARG A 208 -8.20 8.64 -14.74
CA ARG A 208 -9.28 9.43 -14.15
C ARG A 208 -8.73 10.51 -13.22
N GLU A 209 -8.81 11.76 -13.64
CA GLU A 209 -8.22 12.91 -12.96
C GLU A 209 -9.05 13.46 -11.78
N THR A 210 -10.25 12.95 -11.56
CA THR A 210 -11.13 13.41 -10.48
C THR A 210 -11.75 12.26 -9.71
N GLY A 211 -12.09 12.50 -8.47
CA GLY A 211 -12.82 11.55 -7.63
C GLY A 211 -13.50 12.25 -6.47
N LYS A 212 -14.37 11.51 -5.77
CA LYS A 212 -15.22 12.06 -4.72
C LYS A 212 -15.03 11.29 -3.42
N ALA A 213 -15.17 12.00 -2.31
CA ALA A 213 -15.33 11.39 -1.01
C ALA A 213 -16.28 12.19 -0.13
N LEU A 214 -16.77 11.55 0.92
CA LEU A 214 -17.81 12.08 1.83
C LEU A 214 -17.24 12.13 3.25
N ALA A 215 -17.55 13.21 3.98
CA ALA A 215 -17.39 13.28 5.42
C ALA A 215 -18.74 13.49 6.10
N ASN A 216 -18.98 12.78 7.23
CA ASN A 216 -20.20 12.88 8.02
C ASN A 216 -19.94 13.05 9.52
N HIS A 217 -18.68 13.04 9.92
CA HIS A 217 -18.24 13.28 11.29
C HIS A 217 -16.83 13.90 11.32
N GLY A 218 -16.50 14.49 12.43
CA GLY A 218 -15.17 15.01 12.73
C GLY A 218 -14.77 14.66 14.15
N ILE A 219 -13.49 14.67 14.41
CA ILE A 219 -12.89 14.39 15.71
C ILE A 219 -12.08 15.63 16.10
N SER A 220 -12.22 16.10 17.33
CA SER A 220 -11.51 17.29 17.76
C SER A 220 -10.94 17.14 19.17
N LEU A 221 -9.83 17.87 19.41
CA LEU A 221 -9.23 18.02 20.71
C LEU A 221 -8.84 19.48 20.94
N THR A 222 -9.24 20.04 22.08
CA THR A 222 -8.83 21.38 22.49
C THR A 222 -7.64 21.31 23.46
N ALA A 223 -6.51 21.88 23.03
CA ALA A 223 -5.32 22.04 23.84
C ALA A 223 -5.33 23.39 24.58
N GLY A 224 -5.26 23.36 25.91
CA GLY A 224 -5.22 24.56 26.75
C GLY A 224 -3.98 25.42 26.50
N ALA A 225 -4.01 26.66 26.98
CA ALA A 225 -2.89 27.60 26.91
C ALA A 225 -1.62 27.06 27.59
N GLY A 226 -0.50 27.00 26.89
CA GLY A 226 0.79 26.53 27.44
C GLY A 226 0.82 25.02 27.76
N VAL A 227 -0.14 24.20 27.26
CA VAL A 227 -0.28 22.78 27.59
C VAL A 227 0.12 21.91 26.42
N CYS A 228 0.76 20.77 26.74
CA CYS A 228 0.95 19.67 25.80
C CYS A 228 -0.26 18.73 25.92
N SER A 229 -0.87 18.36 24.79
CA SER A 229 -2.02 17.48 24.70
C SER A 229 -1.81 16.45 23.60
N SER A 230 -2.49 15.31 23.67
CA SER A 230 -2.46 14.30 22.61
C SER A 230 -3.88 13.90 22.17
N LEU A 231 -4.03 13.60 20.89
CA LEU A 231 -5.23 13.03 20.30
C LEU A 231 -4.86 11.70 19.66
N GLU A 232 -5.56 10.65 20.02
CA GLU A 232 -5.42 9.32 19.44
C GLU A 232 -6.66 8.94 18.63
N ILE A 233 -6.46 8.37 17.44
CA ILE A 233 -7.53 7.85 16.59
C ILE A 233 -7.08 6.52 16.01
N VAL A 234 -7.93 5.50 16.14
CA VAL A 234 -7.74 4.17 15.52
C VAL A 234 -8.94 3.89 14.63
N TYR A 235 -8.69 3.44 13.41
CA TYR A 235 -9.71 2.93 12.48
C TYR A 235 -9.44 1.46 12.17
N SER A 236 -10.49 0.64 12.12
CA SER A 236 -10.38 -0.81 11.89
C SER A 236 -11.64 -1.37 11.21
N LEU A 237 -11.48 -2.46 10.44
CA LEU A 237 -12.64 -3.24 9.97
C LEU A 237 -13.25 -4.13 11.06
N GLU A 238 -12.58 -4.27 12.20
CA GLU A 238 -13.05 -5.02 13.37
C GLU A 238 -13.18 -4.09 14.58
N PRO A 239 -13.94 -4.44 15.60
CA PRO A 239 -14.05 -3.63 16.82
C PRO A 239 -12.67 -3.32 17.41
N VAL A 240 -12.42 -2.04 17.66
CA VAL A 240 -11.10 -1.56 18.15
C VAL A 240 -10.92 -1.97 19.61
N THR A 241 -9.80 -2.65 19.90
CA THR A 241 -9.45 -3.14 21.26
C THR A 241 -8.14 -2.55 21.77
N GLU A 242 -7.37 -1.88 20.94
CA GLU A 242 -6.04 -1.32 21.30
C GLU A 242 -6.01 0.20 21.10
N THR A 243 -5.16 0.88 21.86
CA THR A 243 -4.89 2.31 21.70
C THR A 243 -4.00 2.59 20.48
N ALA A 244 -4.01 3.82 19.97
CA ALA A 244 -3.11 4.21 18.90
C ALA A 244 -1.64 4.09 19.33
N GLU A 245 -1.30 4.44 20.57
CA GLU A 245 0.03 4.26 21.12
C GLU A 245 0.51 2.81 21.05
N ALA A 246 -0.31 1.85 21.48
CA ALA A 246 0.04 0.43 21.45
C ALA A 246 0.29 -0.10 20.02
N ILE A 247 -0.52 0.35 19.05
CA ILE A 247 -0.35 -0.01 17.62
C ILE A 247 0.93 0.60 17.05
N LEU A 248 1.22 1.87 17.34
CA LEU A 248 2.46 2.55 16.94
C LEU A 248 3.70 1.84 17.49
N GLU A 249 3.70 1.51 18.79
CA GLU A 249 4.80 0.75 19.41
C GLU A 249 4.94 -0.65 18.79
N GLY A 250 3.82 -1.32 18.49
CA GLY A 250 3.80 -2.61 17.81
C GLY A 250 4.46 -2.54 16.44
N ALA A 251 4.14 -1.52 15.64
CA ALA A 251 4.74 -1.28 14.33
C ALA A 251 6.25 -1.01 14.44
N VAL A 252 6.67 -0.20 15.39
CA VAL A 252 8.10 0.04 15.65
C VAL A 252 8.82 -1.25 16.02
N ARG A 253 8.26 -2.06 16.95
CA ARG A 253 8.84 -3.36 17.34
C ARG A 253 8.97 -4.30 16.14
N TYR A 254 7.93 -4.41 15.31
CA TYR A 254 7.95 -5.24 14.11
C TYR A 254 9.05 -4.81 13.13
N ARG A 255 9.18 -3.54 12.82
CA ARG A 255 10.19 -3.04 11.88
C ARG A 255 11.62 -3.20 12.40
N ARG A 256 11.84 -3.03 13.71
CA ARG A 256 13.14 -3.30 14.35
C ARG A 256 13.48 -4.80 14.38
N GLU A 257 12.47 -5.66 14.47
CA GLU A 257 12.66 -7.10 14.35
C GLU A 257 13.12 -7.50 12.94
N LEU A 258 12.52 -6.92 11.90
CA LEU A 258 12.94 -7.13 10.50
C LEU A 258 14.42 -6.71 10.30
N GLU A 259 14.81 -5.58 10.84
CA GLU A 259 16.20 -5.08 10.79
C GLU A 259 17.16 -6.06 11.49
N ARG A 260 16.79 -6.51 12.70
CA ARG A 260 17.59 -7.47 13.46
C ARG A 260 17.71 -8.81 12.74
N GLN A 261 16.62 -9.33 12.18
CA GLN A 261 16.60 -10.58 11.41
C GLN A 261 17.50 -10.51 10.18
N ALA A 262 17.47 -9.40 9.47
CA ALA A 262 18.30 -9.19 8.28
C ALA A 262 19.80 -9.10 8.63
N GLY A 263 20.16 -8.56 9.80
CA GLY A 263 21.51 -8.54 10.33
C GLY A 263 22.52 -7.69 9.52
N PHE A 264 22.03 -6.77 8.71
CA PHE A 264 22.90 -5.91 7.90
C PHE A 264 23.64 -4.86 8.77
N GLN A 265 24.91 -4.63 8.46
CA GLN A 265 25.73 -3.60 9.13
C GLN A 265 25.51 -2.20 8.54
N SER A 266 25.02 -2.12 7.31
CA SER A 266 24.71 -0.85 6.65
C SER A 266 23.31 -0.38 7.02
N GLU A 267 23.17 0.87 7.49
CA GLU A 267 21.87 1.50 7.76
C GLU A 267 20.97 1.53 6.51
N ALA A 268 21.55 1.75 5.33
CA ALA A 268 20.81 1.74 4.08
C ALA A 268 20.25 0.34 3.77
N ALA A 269 21.05 -0.73 3.95
CA ALA A 269 20.60 -2.10 3.75
C ALA A 269 19.52 -2.50 4.78
N SER A 270 19.67 -2.09 6.04
CA SER A 270 18.65 -2.29 7.09
C SER A 270 17.32 -1.59 6.72
N MET A 271 17.38 -0.37 6.20
CA MET A 271 16.18 0.33 5.73
C MET A 271 15.54 -0.35 4.54
N LEU A 272 16.33 -0.82 3.56
CA LEU A 272 15.83 -1.59 2.41
C LEU A 272 15.17 -2.90 2.85
N ALA A 273 15.69 -3.61 3.86
CA ALA A 273 15.08 -4.81 4.41
C ALA A 273 13.69 -4.51 5.02
N LYS A 274 13.57 -3.41 5.77
CA LYS A 274 12.28 -2.94 6.30
C LYS A 274 11.30 -2.54 5.19
N SER A 275 11.80 -1.93 4.12
CA SER A 275 10.97 -1.53 2.97
C SER A 275 10.53 -2.74 2.14
N ALA A 276 11.41 -3.71 1.90
CA ALA A 276 11.12 -4.93 1.18
C ALA A 276 9.99 -5.75 1.85
N ALA A 277 9.96 -5.79 3.18
CA ALA A 277 8.93 -6.50 3.93
C ALA A 277 7.51 -5.94 3.69
N GLN A 278 7.37 -4.68 3.26
CA GLN A 278 6.07 -4.07 2.96
C GLN A 278 5.38 -4.68 1.74
N PHE A 279 6.13 -5.29 0.82
CA PHE A 279 5.59 -5.94 -0.37
C PHE A 279 5.17 -7.40 -0.14
N ILE A 280 5.54 -7.99 1.00
CA ILE A 280 5.16 -9.35 1.35
C ILE A 280 3.77 -9.34 1.97
N ALA A 281 2.86 -10.12 1.39
CA ALA A 281 1.49 -10.22 1.86
C ALA A 281 1.06 -11.69 1.95
N ARG A 282 0.10 -11.97 2.85
CA ARG A 282 -0.57 -13.26 2.93
C ARG A 282 -1.46 -13.45 1.71
N ARG A 283 -1.53 -14.69 1.20
CA ARG A 283 -2.51 -15.10 0.18
C ARG A 283 -3.46 -16.13 0.78
N GLU A 284 -4.71 -15.74 1.01
CA GLU A 284 -5.71 -16.62 1.65
C GLU A 284 -6.02 -17.86 0.81
N THR A 285 -6.11 -17.73 -0.52
CA THR A 285 -6.47 -18.83 -1.41
C THR A 285 -5.49 -20.00 -1.38
N THR A 286 -4.23 -19.76 -1.02
CA THR A 286 -3.18 -20.80 -0.91
C THR A 286 -2.77 -21.08 0.54
N GLY A 287 -3.19 -20.20 1.48
CA GLY A 287 -2.77 -20.23 2.89
C GLY A 287 -1.29 -19.93 3.09
N GLY A 288 -0.62 -19.34 2.08
CA GLY A 288 0.80 -18.99 2.11
C GLY A 288 1.01 -17.48 1.96
N ASP A 289 2.26 -17.12 1.65
CA ASP A 289 2.66 -15.74 1.37
C ASP A 289 2.86 -15.52 -0.13
N THR A 290 2.89 -14.25 -0.54
CA THR A 290 3.20 -13.78 -1.89
C THR A 290 3.94 -12.44 -1.82
N ILE A 291 4.44 -11.96 -2.97
CA ILE A 291 5.00 -10.61 -3.11
C ILE A 291 4.11 -9.83 -4.08
N LEU A 292 3.67 -8.64 -3.66
CA LEU A 292 2.95 -7.72 -4.52
C LEU A 292 3.95 -6.96 -5.40
N ALA A 293 3.63 -6.83 -6.68
CA ALA A 293 4.52 -6.19 -7.65
C ALA A 293 4.70 -4.68 -7.40
N GLY A 294 3.70 -4.03 -6.80
CA GLY A 294 3.81 -2.62 -6.42
C GLY A 294 2.53 -2.01 -5.87
N TYR A 295 2.70 -1.13 -4.90
CA TYR A 295 1.62 -0.30 -4.37
C TYR A 295 1.61 1.08 -5.06
N PRO A 296 0.43 1.67 -5.27
CA PRO A 296 -0.92 1.15 -4.98
C PRO A 296 -1.50 0.29 -6.12
N PHE A 297 -0.82 0.13 -7.26
CA PHE A 297 -1.43 -0.26 -8.52
C PHE A 297 -1.54 -1.76 -8.75
N PHE A 298 -0.52 -2.54 -8.34
CA PHE A 298 -0.33 -3.91 -8.81
C PHE A 298 -0.74 -4.94 -7.75
N GLU A 299 -1.12 -6.10 -8.26
CA GLU A 299 -1.38 -7.32 -7.53
C GLU A 299 -0.10 -8.17 -7.42
N ASP A 300 -0.25 -9.45 -7.11
CA ASP A 300 0.86 -10.39 -7.12
C ASP A 300 1.03 -11.03 -8.50
N TRP A 301 2.14 -10.66 -9.13
CA TRP A 301 2.56 -11.17 -10.43
C TRP A 301 3.66 -12.20 -10.25
N GLY A 302 3.57 -13.34 -10.97
CA GLY A 302 4.50 -14.45 -10.82
C GLY A 302 5.94 -14.11 -11.18
N ARG A 303 6.15 -13.47 -12.33
CA ARG A 303 7.47 -12.98 -12.73
C ARG A 303 8.08 -12.07 -11.70
N ASP A 304 7.34 -11.06 -11.28
CA ASP A 304 7.78 -10.04 -10.32
C ASP A 304 8.08 -10.68 -8.97
N THR A 305 7.22 -11.60 -8.51
CA THR A 305 7.45 -12.34 -7.26
C THR A 305 8.76 -13.14 -7.32
N MET A 306 9.01 -13.89 -8.40
CA MET A 306 10.22 -14.72 -8.53
C MET A 306 11.49 -13.86 -8.62
N ILE A 307 11.46 -12.75 -9.34
CA ILE A 307 12.58 -11.81 -9.43
C ILE A 307 12.85 -11.13 -8.08
N ALA A 308 11.79 -10.67 -7.41
CA ALA A 308 11.90 -9.95 -6.15
C ALA A 308 12.24 -10.85 -4.95
N LEU A 309 11.94 -12.15 -5.00
CA LEU A 309 12.10 -13.10 -3.90
C LEU A 309 13.52 -13.08 -3.32
N GLY A 310 14.55 -13.04 -4.21
CA GLY A 310 15.93 -13.00 -3.80
C GLY A 310 16.27 -11.82 -2.90
N GLY A 311 15.82 -10.62 -3.25
CA GLY A 311 16.04 -9.39 -2.48
C GLY A 311 15.09 -9.22 -1.29
N CYS A 312 13.80 -9.43 -1.52
CA CYS A 312 12.77 -9.12 -0.53
C CYS A 312 12.72 -10.12 0.65
N ALA A 313 13.05 -11.39 0.41
CA ALA A 313 12.92 -12.41 1.44
C ALA A 313 14.22 -13.18 1.70
N LEU A 314 14.93 -13.64 0.65
CA LEU A 314 16.09 -14.50 0.82
C LEU A 314 17.29 -13.72 1.41
N ALA A 315 17.63 -12.57 0.85
CA ALA A 315 18.73 -11.72 1.33
C ALA A 315 18.47 -11.18 2.75
N THR A 316 17.21 -10.99 3.12
CA THR A 316 16.78 -10.50 4.44
C THR A 316 16.63 -11.61 5.49
N GLY A 317 17.03 -12.87 5.18
CA GLY A 317 17.01 -14.00 6.11
C GLY A 317 15.62 -14.56 6.43
N ARG A 318 14.60 -14.23 5.63
CA ARG A 318 13.20 -14.68 5.83
C ARG A 318 12.95 -16.01 5.12
N PHE A 319 13.70 -17.05 5.48
CA PHE A 319 13.70 -18.34 4.77
C PHE A 319 12.35 -19.05 4.80
N GLU A 320 11.61 -18.99 5.90
CA GLU A 320 10.27 -19.59 5.98
C GLU A 320 9.28 -18.86 5.07
N THR A 321 9.39 -17.53 4.95
CA THR A 321 8.62 -16.74 3.98
C THR A 321 8.96 -17.14 2.54
N VAL A 322 10.24 -17.37 2.22
CA VAL A 322 10.64 -17.90 0.90
C VAL A 322 9.96 -19.22 0.58
N LYS A 323 10.00 -20.18 1.51
CA LYS A 323 9.29 -21.48 1.32
C LYS A 323 7.79 -21.29 1.18
N SER A 324 7.20 -20.42 1.98
CA SER A 324 5.78 -20.11 1.92
C SER A 324 5.36 -19.55 0.55
N ILE A 325 6.13 -18.61 0.01
CA ILE A 325 5.91 -18.05 -1.33
C ILE A 325 6.07 -19.12 -2.41
N LEU A 326 7.17 -19.87 -2.40
CA LEU A 326 7.39 -20.93 -3.39
C LEU A 326 6.29 -21.99 -3.35
N ARG A 327 5.80 -22.39 -2.15
CA ARG A 327 4.65 -23.29 -2.01
C ARG A 327 3.34 -22.71 -2.53
N THR A 328 3.16 -21.38 -2.49
CA THR A 328 2.02 -20.72 -3.13
C THR A 328 2.00 -21.04 -4.61
N PHE A 329 3.14 -20.89 -5.29
CA PHE A 329 3.27 -21.15 -6.72
C PHE A 329 3.27 -22.65 -7.05
N LEU A 330 3.89 -23.51 -6.22
CA LEU A 330 3.79 -24.96 -6.38
C LEU A 330 2.34 -25.47 -6.44
N LYS A 331 1.47 -24.94 -5.58
CA LYS A 331 0.04 -25.31 -5.55
C LYS A 331 -0.75 -24.83 -6.75
N ALA A 332 -0.26 -23.79 -7.40
CA ALA A 332 -0.92 -23.13 -8.53
C ALA A 332 -0.28 -23.50 -9.88
N GLU A 333 0.73 -24.38 -9.91
CA GLU A 333 1.29 -24.85 -11.18
C GLU A 333 0.22 -25.56 -12.04
N LYS A 334 0.22 -25.29 -13.34
CA LYS A 334 -0.70 -25.88 -14.29
C LYS A 334 -0.01 -26.11 -15.62
N ASN A 335 0.04 -27.34 -16.07
CA ASN A 335 0.57 -27.74 -17.38
C ASN A 335 2.01 -27.25 -17.66
N GLY A 336 2.87 -27.24 -16.63
CA GLY A 336 4.24 -26.74 -16.71
C GLY A 336 4.38 -25.22 -16.60
N LEU A 337 3.30 -24.49 -16.37
CA LEU A 337 3.30 -23.03 -16.25
C LEU A 337 3.02 -22.58 -14.81
N MET A 338 3.61 -21.47 -14.43
CA MET A 338 3.31 -20.76 -13.19
C MET A 338 2.35 -19.60 -13.48
N PRO A 339 1.50 -19.20 -12.51
CA PRO A 339 0.67 -18.03 -12.68
C PRO A 339 1.49 -16.77 -13.05
N ASN A 340 1.08 -16.07 -14.09
CA ASN A 340 1.58 -14.75 -14.39
C ASN A 340 0.92 -13.70 -13.48
N LEU A 341 -0.38 -13.85 -13.24
CA LEU A 341 -1.17 -12.97 -12.37
C LEU A 341 -2.18 -13.79 -11.58
N PHE A 342 -2.35 -13.46 -10.32
CA PHE A 342 -3.50 -13.85 -9.51
C PHE A 342 -4.49 -12.67 -9.48
N PRO A 343 -5.58 -12.70 -10.26
CA PRO A 343 -6.51 -11.58 -10.37
C PRO A 343 -7.24 -11.28 -9.06
N GLU A 344 -7.73 -10.06 -8.92
CA GLU A 344 -8.62 -9.67 -7.83
C GLU A 344 -9.90 -10.53 -7.80
N GLY A 345 -10.50 -10.65 -6.60
CA GLY A 345 -11.77 -11.36 -6.42
C GLY A 345 -11.70 -12.88 -6.47
N GLY A 346 -10.49 -13.47 -6.59
CA GLY A 346 -10.30 -14.93 -6.57
C GLY A 346 -10.70 -15.63 -7.88
N SER A 347 -10.65 -14.92 -9.00
CA SER A 347 -10.74 -15.50 -10.34
C SER A 347 -9.59 -16.49 -10.59
N GLU A 348 -9.75 -17.35 -11.62
CA GLU A 348 -8.69 -18.28 -12.03
C GLU A 348 -7.38 -17.54 -12.34
N PRO A 349 -6.21 -18.08 -11.91
CA PRO A 349 -4.92 -17.49 -12.26
C PRO A 349 -4.70 -17.42 -13.76
N MET A 350 -4.00 -16.38 -14.20
CA MET A 350 -3.60 -16.23 -15.62
C MET A 350 -2.21 -16.85 -15.81
N TYR A 351 -2.05 -17.66 -16.89
CA TYR A 351 -0.82 -18.43 -17.14
C TYR A 351 -0.04 -17.96 -18.38
N ASN A 352 -0.38 -16.83 -18.95
CA ASN A 352 0.24 -16.27 -20.17
C ASN A 352 1.65 -15.71 -19.87
N THR A 353 2.59 -16.58 -19.56
CA THR A 353 3.98 -16.18 -19.27
C THR A 353 4.95 -17.32 -19.58
N VAL A 354 6.07 -16.99 -20.26
CA VAL A 354 7.12 -17.95 -20.61
C VAL A 354 8.23 -18.01 -19.54
N ASP A 355 8.34 -17.02 -18.70
CA ASP A 355 9.48 -16.84 -17.81
C ASP A 355 9.23 -17.22 -16.35
N ALA A 356 8.00 -17.06 -15.85
CA ALA A 356 7.70 -17.28 -14.44
C ALA A 356 8.02 -18.71 -13.96
N ALA A 357 7.77 -19.74 -14.77
CA ALA A 357 8.06 -21.13 -14.42
C ALA A 357 9.58 -21.41 -14.36
N LEU A 358 10.35 -20.85 -15.31
CA LEU A 358 11.80 -20.98 -15.31
C LEU A 358 12.44 -20.18 -14.15
N LEU A 359 11.92 -19.01 -13.85
CA LEU A 359 12.32 -18.19 -12.69
C LEU A 359 12.00 -18.89 -11.37
N PHE A 360 10.91 -19.67 -11.31
CA PHE A 360 10.61 -20.49 -10.14
C PHE A 360 11.73 -21.51 -9.87
N ILE A 361 12.18 -22.25 -10.88
CA ILE A 361 13.30 -23.21 -10.77
C ILE A 361 14.56 -22.50 -10.25
N ASN A 362 14.88 -21.32 -10.84
CA ASN A 362 15.99 -20.52 -10.39
C ASN A 362 15.84 -20.06 -8.92
N SER A 363 14.64 -19.70 -8.50
CA SER A 363 14.37 -19.28 -7.12
C SER A 363 14.55 -20.42 -6.12
N VAL A 364 14.17 -21.65 -6.46
CA VAL A 364 14.44 -22.85 -5.64
C VAL A 364 15.95 -23.11 -5.55
N TYR A 365 16.69 -22.92 -6.64
CA TYR A 365 18.14 -23.03 -6.64
C TYR A 365 18.81 -22.00 -5.72
N LEU A 366 18.44 -20.72 -5.84
CA LEU A 366 18.97 -19.65 -4.98
C LEU A 366 18.66 -19.90 -3.48
N TYR A 367 17.46 -20.41 -3.19
CA TYR A 367 17.11 -20.81 -1.82
C TYR A 367 18.03 -21.92 -1.32
N PHE A 368 18.25 -22.99 -2.13
CA PHE A 368 19.15 -24.07 -1.78
C PHE A 368 20.59 -23.61 -1.58
N GLU A 369 21.11 -22.80 -2.47
CA GLU A 369 22.46 -22.21 -2.35
C GLU A 369 22.67 -21.48 -1.02
N ARG A 370 21.64 -20.79 -0.56
CA ARG A 370 21.69 -20.00 0.67
C ARG A 370 21.50 -20.84 1.95
N THR A 371 20.72 -21.91 1.89
CA THR A 371 20.25 -22.66 3.08
C THR A 371 20.78 -24.08 3.18
N ASN A 372 21.19 -24.71 2.08
CA ASN A 372 21.48 -26.15 1.94
C ASN A 372 20.28 -27.05 2.31
N ASP A 373 19.03 -26.54 2.27
CA ASP A 373 17.82 -27.30 2.58
C ASP A 373 17.43 -28.22 1.41
N ILE A 374 18.10 -29.36 1.30
CA ILE A 374 17.80 -30.38 0.28
C ILE A 374 16.40 -31.00 0.44
N SER A 375 15.81 -30.93 1.63
CA SER A 375 14.47 -31.46 1.86
C SER A 375 13.41 -30.66 1.11
N PHE A 376 13.55 -29.35 1.11
CA PHE A 376 12.67 -28.45 0.36
C PHE A 376 12.89 -28.57 -1.17
N VAL A 377 14.13 -28.76 -1.62
CA VAL A 377 14.40 -29.04 -3.04
C VAL A 377 13.67 -30.31 -3.48
N ARG A 378 13.71 -31.39 -2.67
CA ARG A 378 12.97 -32.64 -2.95
C ARG A 378 11.46 -32.43 -3.01
N GLU A 379 10.91 -31.54 -2.19
CA GLU A 379 9.50 -31.14 -2.25
C GLU A 379 9.15 -30.48 -3.61
N CYS A 380 10.02 -29.60 -4.11
CA CYS A 380 9.83 -28.86 -5.36
C CYS A 380 10.14 -29.68 -6.63
N TYR A 381 11.01 -30.70 -6.51
CA TYR A 381 11.61 -31.40 -7.64
C TYR A 381 10.60 -31.98 -8.64
N PRO A 382 9.51 -32.64 -8.23
CA PRO A 382 8.54 -33.20 -9.20
C PRO A 382 7.91 -32.13 -10.10
N VAL A 383 7.66 -30.93 -9.55
CA VAL A 383 7.10 -29.80 -10.31
C VAL A 383 8.17 -29.19 -11.23
N MET A 384 9.41 -29.04 -10.75
CA MET A 384 10.52 -28.57 -11.59
C MET A 384 10.77 -29.50 -12.80
N GLU A 385 10.77 -30.81 -12.57
CA GLU A 385 10.89 -31.81 -13.64
C GLU A 385 9.71 -31.72 -14.62
N HIS A 386 8.49 -31.56 -14.12
CA HIS A 386 7.30 -31.39 -14.94
C HIS A 386 7.40 -30.13 -15.81
N ILE A 387 7.82 -28.98 -15.24
CA ILE A 387 8.06 -27.75 -15.99
C ILE A 387 9.02 -27.99 -17.15
N VAL A 388 10.22 -28.55 -16.87
CA VAL A 388 11.24 -28.79 -17.91
C VAL A 388 10.67 -29.68 -19.02
N ARG A 389 10.05 -30.80 -18.66
CA ARG A 389 9.44 -31.71 -19.66
C ARG A 389 8.38 -31.02 -20.50
N ARG A 390 7.50 -30.18 -19.90
CA ARG A 390 6.47 -29.46 -20.64
C ARG A 390 7.06 -28.39 -21.57
N TYR A 391 8.18 -27.81 -21.21
CA TYR A 391 8.90 -26.89 -22.10
C TYR A 391 9.57 -27.64 -23.26
N GLU A 392 10.07 -28.87 -23.05
CA GLU A 392 10.62 -29.71 -24.11
C GLU A 392 9.53 -30.22 -25.06
N GLU A 393 8.42 -30.73 -24.51
CA GLU A 393 7.31 -31.33 -25.29
C GLU A 393 6.37 -30.31 -25.90
N GLY A 394 6.31 -29.10 -25.35
CA GLY A 394 5.37 -28.04 -25.68
C GLY A 394 4.22 -27.92 -24.65
N THR A 395 3.79 -26.69 -24.40
CA THR A 395 2.70 -26.34 -23.50
C THR A 395 1.85 -25.21 -24.08
N ASP A 396 0.96 -24.62 -23.24
CA ASP A 396 0.04 -23.58 -23.67
C ASP A 396 0.82 -22.35 -24.21
N PHE A 397 0.15 -21.48 -24.97
CA PHE A 397 0.70 -20.27 -25.60
C PHE A 397 1.85 -20.56 -26.60
N GLY A 398 1.94 -21.76 -27.17
CA GLY A 398 2.99 -22.14 -28.11
C GLY A 398 4.38 -22.20 -27.49
N ILE A 399 4.47 -22.33 -26.17
CA ILE A 399 5.74 -22.42 -25.44
C ILE A 399 6.32 -23.83 -25.67
N HIS A 400 7.50 -23.92 -26.27
CA HIS A 400 8.21 -25.18 -26.53
C HIS A 400 9.69 -24.91 -26.77
N MET A 401 10.50 -25.96 -26.66
CA MET A 401 11.90 -25.92 -27.06
C MET A 401 12.04 -26.32 -28.52
N ASP A 402 12.66 -25.48 -29.32
CA ASP A 402 12.98 -25.75 -30.73
C ASP A 402 14.18 -26.72 -30.87
N GLU A 403 14.43 -27.18 -32.11
CA GLU A 403 15.51 -28.09 -32.45
C GLU A 403 16.90 -27.55 -32.08
N ASP A 404 17.05 -26.24 -31.99
CA ASP A 404 18.31 -25.57 -31.58
C ASP A 404 18.47 -25.48 -30.04
N GLY A 405 17.49 -25.95 -29.28
CA GLY A 405 17.47 -25.92 -27.82
C GLY A 405 17.03 -24.58 -27.21
N LEU A 406 16.58 -23.63 -28.01
CA LEU A 406 16.02 -22.36 -27.53
C LEU A 406 14.50 -22.48 -27.30
N ILE A 407 13.98 -21.63 -26.41
CA ILE A 407 12.54 -21.60 -26.14
C ILE A 407 11.86 -20.63 -27.08
N ALA A 408 10.93 -21.17 -27.89
CA ALA A 408 9.94 -20.39 -28.64
C ALA A 408 8.68 -20.20 -27.80
N ALA A 409 8.03 -19.04 -27.92
CA ALA A 409 6.80 -18.75 -27.19
C ALA A 409 5.95 -17.67 -27.88
N GLY A 410 4.64 -17.81 -27.75
CA GLY A 410 3.67 -16.84 -28.22
C GLY A 410 3.49 -16.80 -29.73
N GLN A 411 2.33 -16.30 -30.14
CA GLN A 411 2.01 -15.98 -31.53
C GLN A 411 1.00 -14.84 -31.60
N GLY A 412 0.99 -14.13 -32.72
CA GLY A 412 0.00 -13.05 -32.93
C GLY A 412 0.09 -11.96 -31.88
N PHE A 413 -0.91 -11.86 -31.01
CA PHE A 413 -1.02 -10.86 -29.94
C PHE A 413 -0.83 -11.45 -28.55
N ASP A 414 -0.23 -12.62 -28.41
CA ASP A 414 0.04 -13.22 -27.11
C ASP A 414 0.99 -12.34 -26.28
N GLN A 415 0.68 -12.23 -24.98
CA GLN A 415 1.41 -11.41 -24.01
C GLN A 415 2.14 -12.34 -23.04
N VAL A 416 3.25 -12.96 -23.51
CA VAL A 416 3.94 -14.04 -22.78
C VAL A 416 5.27 -13.64 -22.14
N THR A 417 5.74 -12.39 -22.37
CA THR A 417 6.99 -11.86 -21.77
C THR A 417 6.73 -10.58 -21.01
N TRP A 418 7.76 -10.01 -20.37
CA TRP A 418 7.67 -8.69 -19.76
C TRP A 418 7.35 -7.55 -20.73
N MET A 419 7.55 -7.77 -22.05
CA MET A 419 7.16 -6.85 -23.11
C MET A 419 5.70 -7.10 -23.54
N ASP A 420 4.77 -6.98 -22.61
CA ASP A 420 3.38 -7.42 -22.73
C ASP A 420 2.37 -6.28 -22.89
N VAL A 421 2.83 -5.04 -23.02
CA VAL A 421 1.93 -3.89 -23.19
C VAL A 421 1.25 -3.93 -24.56
N ARG A 422 -0.09 -3.86 -24.54
CA ARG A 422 -0.95 -3.76 -25.71
C ARG A 422 -1.96 -2.64 -25.52
N ILE A 423 -2.13 -1.78 -26.53
CA ILE A 423 -3.11 -0.70 -26.55
C ILE A 423 -3.95 -0.87 -27.83
N GLY A 424 -5.12 -1.52 -27.72
CA GLY A 424 -5.91 -1.90 -28.89
C GLY A 424 -5.10 -2.82 -29.81
N ASP A 425 -4.86 -2.39 -31.06
CA ASP A 425 -4.03 -3.10 -32.04
C ASP A 425 -2.58 -2.58 -32.11
N ILE A 426 -2.18 -1.72 -31.18
CA ILE A 426 -0.81 -1.17 -31.11
C ILE A 426 0.01 -1.99 -30.12
N LEU A 427 1.20 -2.41 -30.58
CA LEU A 427 2.20 -3.13 -29.80
C LEU A 427 3.38 -2.20 -29.52
N PRO A 428 3.41 -1.50 -28.35
CA PRO A 428 4.49 -0.55 -28.06
C PRO A 428 5.85 -1.18 -27.86
N THR A 429 5.91 -2.49 -27.56
CA THR A 429 7.16 -3.22 -27.34
C THR A 429 7.50 -4.11 -28.53
N PRO A 430 8.82 -4.21 -28.93
CA PRO A 430 9.22 -4.88 -30.15
C PRO A 430 8.94 -6.38 -30.22
N ARG A 431 8.87 -7.06 -29.07
CA ARG A 431 8.66 -8.52 -28.99
C ARG A 431 7.19 -8.92 -28.80
N HIS A 432 6.32 -7.98 -28.56
CA HIS A 432 4.92 -8.29 -28.36
C HIS A 432 4.32 -8.97 -29.59
N GLY A 433 3.62 -10.09 -29.40
CA GLY A 433 2.97 -10.83 -30.46
C GLY A 433 3.90 -11.47 -31.50
N LYS A 434 5.18 -11.65 -31.17
CA LYS A 434 6.16 -12.36 -31.97
C LYS A 434 6.73 -13.53 -31.19
N PRO A 435 7.10 -14.63 -31.86
CA PRO A 435 7.86 -15.71 -31.22
C PRO A 435 9.11 -15.18 -30.53
N VAL A 436 9.44 -15.72 -29.37
CA VAL A 436 10.57 -15.29 -28.53
C VAL A 436 11.69 -16.30 -28.63
#